data_6854b9ef1ff2ecadfb4ebeeae7cc98aa
#
_entry.id   6854b9ef1ff2ecadfb4ebeeae7cc98aa
#
_cell.length_a   1.000
_cell.length_b   1.000
_cell.length_c   1.000
_cell.angle_alpha   90.00
_cell.angle_beta   90.00
_cell.angle_gamma   90.00
#
_symmetry.space_group_name_H-M   'P 1'
#
loop_
_entity.id
_entity.type
_entity.pdbx_description
1 polymer ?
#
loop_
_entity_poly.entity_id
_entity_poly.type
_entity_poly.pdbx_seq_one_letter_code
_entity_poly.pdbx_strand_id
1 'polypeptide(L)'
;LPADEQPVLKKFIDAAISSANRGASLTHRLLAFARRQSLDLRPVDVNALVGRIEELLTRTPGEQITLQTDLAEDLWMTRSDGHQLENALINLAINARDAMPDGGMLRVQTRNVHLGRAYTDAHDNLLPGDYVLLSVSDTGCGMPESVVSRAFDPFFTTKPIGQGTCLGLSMIYGLSKQSRGHVSLDSEVGHGTTVQDYLPRY
;
A
#
# COMPACT_ATOMS: atom_id res chain seq x y z
N LEU A 1 -4.00 -32.42 -35.04
CA LEU A 1 -3.33 -32.89 -33.83
C LEU A 1 -4.21 -33.98 -33.21
N PRO A 2 -3.64 -35.12 -32.73
CA PRO A 2 -4.37 -36.15 -32.04
C PRO A 2 -5.14 -35.57 -30.84
N ALA A 3 -6.34 -36.09 -30.55
CA ALA A 3 -7.20 -35.56 -29.50
C ALA A 3 -6.55 -35.63 -28.10
N ASP A 4 -5.56 -36.47 -27.95
CA ASP A 4 -4.82 -36.69 -26.68
C ASP A 4 -3.71 -35.63 -26.42
N GLU A 5 -3.28 -34.90 -27.44
CA GLU A 5 -2.23 -33.86 -27.32
C GLU A 5 -2.83 -32.47 -27.04
N GLN A 6 -4.11 -32.25 -27.27
CA GLN A 6 -4.77 -30.95 -27.09
C GLN A 6 -4.77 -30.44 -25.63
N PRO A 7 -5.04 -31.24 -24.58
CA PRO A 7 -5.01 -30.76 -23.20
C PRO A 7 -3.57 -30.45 -22.72
N VAL A 8 -2.58 -31.20 -23.20
CA VAL A 8 -1.16 -30.96 -22.87
C VAL A 8 -0.67 -29.66 -23.50
N LEU A 9 -0.99 -29.46 -24.79
CA LEU A 9 -0.63 -28.24 -25.53
C LEU A 9 -1.31 -27.01 -24.92
N LYS A 10 -2.59 -27.10 -24.55
CA LYS A 10 -3.31 -26.04 -23.86
C LYS A 10 -2.63 -25.66 -22.55
N LYS A 11 -2.22 -26.64 -21.74
CA LYS A 11 -1.50 -26.40 -20.48
C LYS A 11 -0.17 -25.65 -20.68
N PHE A 12 0.57 -25.98 -21.74
CA PHE A 12 1.82 -25.29 -22.08
C PHE A 12 1.56 -23.88 -22.60
N ILE A 13 0.52 -23.65 -23.41
CA ILE A 13 0.11 -22.33 -23.87
C ILE A 13 -0.32 -21.45 -22.70
N ASP A 14 -1.17 -21.95 -21.81
CA ASP A 14 -1.64 -21.23 -20.63
C ASP A 14 -0.47 -20.87 -19.69
N ALA A 15 0.49 -21.79 -19.51
CA ALA A 15 1.70 -21.54 -18.74
C ALA A 15 2.60 -20.48 -19.39
N ALA A 16 2.73 -20.50 -20.73
CA ALA A 16 3.53 -19.52 -21.48
C ALA A 16 2.88 -18.13 -21.42
N ILE A 17 1.56 -18.02 -21.63
CA ILE A 17 0.80 -16.78 -21.52
C ILE A 17 0.91 -16.22 -20.08
N SER A 18 0.73 -17.06 -19.07
CA SER A 18 0.90 -16.68 -17.65
C SER A 18 2.31 -16.15 -17.36
N SER A 19 3.34 -16.79 -17.92
CA SER A 19 4.73 -16.37 -17.76
C SER A 19 5.04 -15.06 -18.49
N ALA A 20 4.51 -14.87 -19.69
CA ALA A 20 4.62 -13.62 -20.45
C ALA A 20 3.92 -12.45 -19.73
N ASN A 21 2.73 -12.67 -19.21
CA ASN A 21 1.98 -11.67 -18.44
C ASN A 21 2.71 -11.30 -17.13
N ARG A 22 3.35 -12.27 -16.48
CA ARG A 22 4.22 -12.01 -15.30
C ARG A 22 5.43 -11.17 -15.67
N GLY A 23 6.10 -11.49 -16.80
CA GLY A 23 7.23 -10.70 -17.29
C GLY A 23 6.84 -9.27 -17.66
N ALA A 24 5.73 -9.07 -18.34
CA ALA A 24 5.19 -7.76 -18.67
C ALA A 24 4.83 -6.96 -17.41
N SER A 25 4.17 -7.58 -16.44
CA SER A 25 3.86 -6.97 -15.16
C SER A 25 5.12 -6.54 -14.39
N LEU A 26 6.15 -7.40 -14.35
CA LEU A 26 7.43 -7.08 -13.71
C LEU A 26 8.13 -5.92 -14.43
N THR A 27 8.13 -5.91 -15.77
CA THR A 27 8.73 -4.83 -16.56
C THR A 27 8.00 -3.51 -16.36
N HIS A 28 6.67 -3.51 -16.34
CA HIS A 28 5.88 -2.32 -16.02
C HIS A 28 6.18 -1.78 -14.64
N ARG A 29 6.36 -2.64 -13.64
CA ARG A 29 6.69 -2.27 -12.26
C ARG A 29 8.11 -1.74 -12.14
N LEU A 30 9.08 -2.37 -12.84
CA LEU A 30 10.46 -1.87 -12.92
C LEU A 30 10.53 -0.49 -13.59
N LEU A 31 9.75 -0.29 -14.66
CA LEU A 31 9.65 1.02 -15.33
C LEU A 31 8.96 2.07 -14.44
N ALA A 32 7.96 1.69 -13.66
CA ALA A 32 7.33 2.58 -12.68
C ALA A 32 8.30 2.96 -11.54
N PHE A 33 9.15 2.01 -11.11
CA PHE A 33 10.19 2.27 -10.11
C PHE A 33 11.39 3.05 -10.69
N ALA A 34 11.85 2.70 -11.91
CA ALA A 34 12.99 3.32 -12.58
C ALA A 34 12.68 4.71 -13.15
N ARG A 35 11.43 4.97 -13.54
CA ARG A 35 10.98 6.32 -13.80
C ARG A 35 10.99 7.05 -12.46
N ARG A 36 11.97 7.92 -12.26
CA ARG A 36 11.84 9.11 -11.42
C ARG A 36 10.69 9.94 -12.00
N GLN A 37 9.47 9.46 -11.89
CA GLN A 37 8.31 10.30 -12.17
C GLN A 37 8.42 11.43 -11.15
N SER A 38 8.72 12.63 -11.64
CA SER A 38 8.58 13.82 -10.81
C SER A 38 7.16 13.79 -10.29
N LEU A 39 7.01 13.64 -8.96
CA LEU A 39 5.68 13.65 -8.35
C LEU A 39 4.99 14.95 -8.75
N ASP A 40 3.75 14.86 -9.15
CA ASP A 40 2.89 16.02 -9.35
C ASP A 40 2.34 16.45 -7.99
N LEU A 41 3.24 17.09 -7.20
CA LEU A 41 2.91 17.53 -5.84
C LEU A 41 1.93 18.69 -5.87
N ARG A 42 0.67 18.42 -5.60
CA ARG A 42 -0.44 19.37 -5.52
C ARG A 42 -1.09 19.34 -4.15
N PRO A 43 -1.90 20.37 -3.81
CA PRO A 43 -2.80 20.26 -2.67
C PRO A 43 -3.77 19.09 -2.87
N VAL A 44 -3.81 18.15 -1.92
CA VAL A 44 -4.66 16.97 -1.94
C VAL A 44 -5.56 16.97 -0.72
N ASP A 45 -6.86 16.83 -0.95
CA ASP A 45 -7.84 16.48 0.06
C ASP A 45 -7.87 14.95 0.19
N VAL A 46 -7.30 14.44 1.29
CA VAL A 46 -7.20 12.98 1.52
C VAL A 46 -8.56 12.36 1.77
N ASN A 47 -9.49 13.06 2.45
CA ASN A 47 -10.84 12.56 2.66
C ASN A 47 -11.61 12.43 1.35
N ALA A 48 -11.55 13.43 0.48
CA ALA A 48 -12.16 13.37 -0.84
C ALA A 48 -11.53 12.27 -1.71
N LEU A 49 -10.22 12.00 -1.55
CA LEU A 49 -9.54 10.90 -2.25
C LEU A 49 -10.06 9.55 -1.74
N VAL A 50 -10.11 9.33 -0.42
CA VAL A 50 -10.64 8.09 0.17
C VAL A 50 -12.08 7.87 -0.28
N GLY A 51 -12.95 8.90 -0.25
CA GLY A 51 -14.33 8.79 -0.69
C GLY A 51 -14.49 8.38 -2.16
N ARG A 52 -13.60 8.87 -3.06
CA ARG A 52 -13.64 8.46 -4.47
C ARG A 52 -13.30 7.00 -4.72
N ILE A 53 -12.42 6.42 -3.90
CA ILE A 53 -11.97 5.04 -4.05
C ILE A 53 -12.64 4.07 -3.06
N GLU A 54 -13.59 4.56 -2.24
CA GLU A 54 -14.25 3.76 -1.20
C GLU A 54 -14.90 2.49 -1.78
N GLU A 55 -15.62 2.61 -2.90
CA GLU A 55 -16.21 1.46 -3.59
C GLU A 55 -15.14 0.46 -4.04
N LEU A 56 -14.01 0.95 -4.52
CA LEU A 56 -12.88 0.12 -4.92
C LEU A 56 -12.22 -0.53 -3.70
N LEU A 57 -12.04 0.21 -2.60
CA LEU A 57 -11.52 -0.31 -1.34
C LEU A 57 -12.45 -1.38 -0.74
N THR A 58 -13.75 -1.25 -0.90
CA THR A 58 -14.73 -2.24 -0.44
C THR A 58 -14.68 -3.52 -1.28
N ARG A 59 -14.52 -3.39 -2.60
CA ARG A 59 -14.51 -4.56 -3.51
C ARG A 59 -13.17 -5.28 -3.56
N THR A 60 -12.06 -4.57 -3.40
CA THR A 60 -10.71 -5.12 -3.52
C THR A 60 -10.39 -6.20 -2.50
N PRO A 61 -10.72 -6.04 -1.20
CA PRO A 61 -10.48 -7.07 -0.19
C PRO A 61 -11.39 -8.30 -0.31
N GLY A 62 -12.55 -8.16 -0.95
CA GLY A 62 -13.54 -9.22 -1.08
C GLY A 62 -14.66 -9.14 -0.02
N GLU A 63 -15.74 -9.91 -0.23
CA GLU A 63 -16.99 -9.82 0.56
C GLU A 63 -16.83 -10.17 2.05
N GLN A 64 -15.77 -10.89 2.42
CA GLN A 64 -15.53 -11.31 3.80
C GLN A 64 -14.77 -10.27 4.64
N ILE A 65 -14.32 -9.17 4.03
CA ILE A 65 -13.57 -8.11 4.72
C ILE A 65 -14.44 -6.86 4.81
N THR A 66 -14.67 -6.42 6.04
CA THR A 66 -15.43 -5.20 6.31
C THR A 66 -14.52 -3.98 6.23
N LEU A 67 -14.85 -3.02 5.37
CA LEU A 67 -14.20 -1.70 5.34
C LEU A 67 -14.84 -0.80 6.40
N GLN A 68 -14.02 -0.17 7.23
CA GLN A 68 -14.41 0.88 8.17
C GLN A 68 -13.61 2.15 7.87
N THR A 69 -14.31 3.26 7.66
CA THR A 69 -13.69 4.58 7.48
C THR A 69 -13.96 5.45 8.70
N ASP A 70 -12.93 6.16 9.17
CA ASP A 70 -13.00 7.11 10.30
C ASP A 70 -12.20 8.36 9.91
N LEU A 71 -12.87 9.26 9.20
CA LEU A 71 -12.28 10.42 8.57
C LEU A 71 -12.56 11.68 9.39
N ALA A 72 -11.51 12.44 9.73
CA ALA A 72 -11.64 13.71 10.44
C ALA A 72 -12.43 14.73 9.61
N GLU A 73 -13.43 15.40 10.18
CA GLU A 73 -14.30 16.34 9.46
C GLU A 73 -13.55 17.60 8.97
N ASP A 74 -12.56 18.06 9.73
CA ASP A 74 -11.77 19.28 9.49
C ASP A 74 -10.35 18.98 9.00
N LEU A 75 -10.17 17.91 8.21
CA LEU A 75 -8.87 17.46 7.74
C LEU A 75 -8.17 18.54 6.90
N TRP A 76 -6.90 18.79 7.22
CA TRP A 76 -6.07 19.71 6.44
C TRP A 76 -5.79 19.16 5.05
N MET A 77 -5.52 20.08 4.11
CA MET A 77 -4.92 19.69 2.84
C MET A 77 -3.48 19.28 3.04
N THR A 78 -3.03 18.30 2.27
CA THR A 78 -1.61 17.90 2.22
C THR A 78 -1.01 18.17 0.85
N ARG A 79 0.31 18.28 0.77
CA ARG A 79 1.04 18.39 -0.49
C ARG A 79 1.56 17.02 -0.92
N SER A 80 0.83 16.38 -1.84
CA SER A 80 1.17 15.03 -2.31
C SER A 80 0.78 14.84 -3.78
N ASP A 81 1.12 13.69 -4.35
CA ASP A 81 0.59 13.23 -5.63
C ASP A 81 -0.65 12.35 -5.36
N GLY A 82 -1.83 12.89 -5.70
CA GLY A 82 -3.09 12.21 -5.42
C GLY A 82 -3.22 10.84 -6.10
N HIS A 83 -2.68 10.66 -7.32
CA HIS A 83 -2.73 9.37 -8.02
C HIS A 83 -1.81 8.33 -7.37
N GLN A 84 -0.64 8.76 -6.90
CA GLN A 84 0.27 7.86 -6.19
C GLN A 84 -0.29 7.47 -4.82
N LEU A 85 -0.94 8.40 -4.13
CA LEU A 85 -1.60 8.13 -2.86
C LEU A 85 -2.79 7.17 -3.01
N GLU A 86 -3.58 7.33 -4.08
CA GLU A 86 -4.67 6.41 -4.45
C GLU A 86 -4.12 5.00 -4.71
N ASN A 87 -3.08 4.87 -5.52
CA ASN A 87 -2.41 3.59 -5.79
C ASN A 87 -1.83 2.96 -4.50
N ALA A 88 -1.30 3.79 -3.60
CA ALA A 88 -0.79 3.34 -2.31
C ALA A 88 -1.91 2.72 -1.45
N LEU A 89 -3.06 3.38 -1.34
CA LEU A 89 -4.22 2.86 -0.61
C LEU A 89 -4.75 1.54 -1.18
N ILE A 90 -4.85 1.44 -2.51
CA ILE A 90 -5.25 0.20 -3.17
C ILE A 90 -4.27 -0.94 -2.87
N ASN A 91 -2.97 -0.66 -2.90
CA ASN A 91 -1.94 -1.65 -2.57
C ASN A 91 -2.03 -2.11 -1.11
N LEU A 92 -2.32 -1.19 -0.17
CA LEU A 92 -2.54 -1.55 1.24
C LEU A 92 -3.78 -2.43 1.40
N ALA A 93 -4.88 -2.13 0.70
CA ALA A 93 -6.09 -2.95 0.72
C ALA A 93 -5.84 -4.37 0.16
N ILE A 94 -5.04 -4.49 -0.91
CA ILE A 94 -4.64 -5.79 -1.45
C ILE A 94 -3.77 -6.57 -0.43
N ASN A 95 -2.84 -5.90 0.23
CA ASN A 95 -2.01 -6.54 1.25
C ASN A 95 -2.84 -7.00 2.45
N ALA A 96 -3.78 -6.17 2.90
CA ALA A 96 -4.72 -6.50 3.96
C ALA A 96 -5.57 -7.73 3.61
N ARG A 97 -6.12 -7.78 2.38
CA ARG A 97 -6.85 -8.96 1.90
C ARG A 97 -6.01 -10.22 1.97
N ASP A 98 -4.79 -10.16 1.49
CA ASP A 98 -3.91 -11.31 1.46
C ASP A 98 -3.48 -11.78 2.88
N ALA A 99 -3.52 -10.86 3.85
CA ALA A 99 -3.28 -11.14 5.27
C ALA A 99 -4.52 -11.66 6.02
N MET A 100 -5.73 -11.54 5.42
CA MET A 100 -7.02 -11.91 6.02
C MET A 100 -7.77 -12.95 5.16
N PRO A 101 -7.23 -14.16 4.92
CA PRO A 101 -7.86 -15.16 4.05
C PRO A 101 -9.25 -15.61 4.56
N ASP A 102 -9.46 -15.57 5.86
CA ASP A 102 -10.73 -15.97 6.51
C ASP A 102 -11.65 -14.78 6.80
N GLY A 103 -11.35 -13.60 6.22
CA GLY A 103 -12.05 -12.35 6.47
C GLY A 103 -11.46 -11.54 7.62
N GLY A 104 -12.08 -10.39 7.90
CA GLY A 104 -11.61 -9.47 8.93
C GLY A 104 -12.08 -8.03 8.71
N MET A 105 -11.30 -7.08 9.23
CA MET A 105 -11.60 -5.65 9.12
C MET A 105 -10.41 -4.89 8.54
N LEU A 106 -10.69 -4.07 7.53
CA LEU A 106 -9.79 -3.06 7.01
C LEU A 106 -10.29 -1.68 7.48
N ARG A 107 -9.47 -0.96 8.23
CA ARG A 107 -9.81 0.38 8.72
C ARG A 107 -8.95 1.43 8.05
N VAL A 108 -9.58 2.49 7.54
CA VAL A 108 -8.92 3.68 7.01
C VAL A 108 -9.28 4.88 7.88
N GLN A 109 -8.28 5.56 8.43
CA GLN A 109 -8.48 6.70 9.32
C GLN A 109 -7.66 7.89 8.85
N THR A 110 -8.20 9.09 9.04
CA THR A 110 -7.47 10.35 8.83
C THR A 110 -7.55 11.23 10.07
N ARG A 111 -6.44 11.92 10.38
CA ARG A 111 -6.35 12.85 11.52
C ARG A 111 -5.41 14.00 11.20
N ASN A 112 -5.66 15.16 11.77
CA ASN A 112 -4.68 16.24 11.89
C ASN A 112 -3.79 15.96 13.10
N VAL A 113 -2.47 15.98 12.92
CA VAL A 113 -1.52 15.71 14.00
C VAL A 113 -0.42 16.77 14.00
N HIS A 114 0.03 17.13 15.20
CA HIS A 114 1.22 17.97 15.37
C HIS A 114 2.37 17.12 15.90
N LEU A 115 3.43 17.00 15.13
CA LEU A 115 4.64 16.26 15.51
C LEU A 115 5.64 17.23 16.16
N GLY A 116 5.86 17.04 17.46
CA GLY A 116 6.84 17.78 18.21
C GLY A 116 8.26 17.20 18.09
N ARG A 117 9.27 17.94 18.58
CA ARG A 117 10.69 17.53 18.53
C ARG A 117 10.94 16.16 19.17
N ALA A 118 10.26 15.83 20.27
CA ALA A 118 10.43 14.56 20.95
C ALA A 118 10.15 13.35 20.06
N TYR A 119 9.22 13.48 19.10
CA TYR A 119 8.93 12.44 18.12
C TYR A 119 9.89 12.51 16.92
N THR A 120 10.13 13.73 16.40
CA THR A 120 10.90 13.89 15.16
C THR A 120 12.40 13.62 15.35
N ASP A 121 12.96 13.86 16.54
CA ASP A 121 14.36 13.57 16.83
C ASP A 121 14.69 12.05 16.83
N ALA A 122 13.67 11.21 16.97
CA ALA A 122 13.79 9.75 16.88
C ALA A 122 13.65 9.21 15.45
N HIS A 123 13.32 10.09 14.46
CA HIS A 123 13.05 9.68 13.08
C HIS A 123 13.83 10.52 12.08
N ASP A 124 14.70 9.88 11.32
CA ASP A 124 15.54 10.54 10.32
C ASP A 124 14.72 11.32 9.29
N ASN A 125 15.13 12.58 9.06
CA ASN A 125 14.55 13.49 8.06
C ASN A 125 13.08 13.90 8.31
N LEU A 126 12.56 13.70 9.51
CA LEU A 126 11.23 14.20 9.90
C LEU A 126 11.39 15.53 10.63
N LEU A 127 10.65 16.55 10.21
CA LEU A 127 10.67 17.86 10.82
C LEU A 127 9.50 18.06 11.77
N PRO A 128 9.66 18.80 12.88
CA PRO A 128 8.52 19.20 13.70
C PRO A 128 7.55 20.05 12.88
N GLY A 129 6.25 19.81 13.05
CA GLY A 129 5.22 20.57 12.34
C GLY A 129 3.86 19.87 12.29
N ASP A 130 3.00 20.42 11.44
CA ASP A 130 1.64 19.93 11.24
C ASP A 130 1.59 18.92 10.09
N TYR A 131 0.91 17.82 10.32
CA TYR A 131 0.79 16.71 9.37
C TYR A 131 -0.64 16.21 9.29
N VAL A 132 -0.99 15.73 8.12
CA VAL A 132 -2.15 14.87 7.91
C VAL A 132 -1.68 13.43 8.11
N LEU A 133 -2.25 12.75 9.08
CA LEU A 133 -2.05 11.31 9.29
C LEU A 133 -3.09 10.55 8.49
N LEU A 134 -2.64 9.69 7.60
CA LEU A 134 -3.43 8.66 6.95
C LEU A 134 -3.00 7.31 7.52
N SER A 135 -3.91 6.61 8.19
CA SER A 135 -3.67 5.31 8.81
C SER A 135 -4.52 4.24 8.14
N VAL A 136 -3.90 3.13 7.78
CA VAL A 136 -4.58 1.94 7.25
C VAL A 136 -4.22 0.76 8.12
N SER A 137 -5.22 0.12 8.73
CA SER A 137 -5.05 -0.99 9.65
C SER A 137 -5.85 -2.20 9.19
N ASP A 138 -5.28 -3.39 9.29
CA ASP A 138 -5.96 -4.67 9.09
C ASP A 138 -5.92 -5.52 10.37
N THR A 139 -6.84 -6.48 10.45
CA THR A 139 -6.88 -7.49 11.52
C THR A 139 -6.35 -8.84 11.05
N GLY A 140 -5.39 -8.83 10.13
CA GLY A 140 -4.83 -10.03 9.52
C GLY A 140 -3.80 -10.75 10.37
N CYS A 141 -3.04 -11.63 9.71
CA CYS A 141 -2.05 -12.48 10.38
C CYS A 141 -0.86 -11.71 10.96
N GLY A 142 -0.67 -10.45 10.61
CA GLY A 142 0.46 -9.64 11.05
C GLY A 142 1.81 -10.14 10.54
N MET A 143 2.88 -9.53 11.05
CA MET A 143 4.25 -9.82 10.64
C MET A 143 5.20 -9.96 11.84
N PRO A 144 6.16 -10.89 11.82
CA PRO A 144 7.23 -10.93 12.82
C PRO A 144 8.21 -9.76 12.60
N GLU A 145 8.93 -9.35 13.65
CA GLU A 145 9.87 -8.23 13.64
C GLU A 145 10.93 -8.34 12.53
N SER A 146 11.40 -9.55 12.22
CA SER A 146 12.34 -9.81 11.12
C SER A 146 11.78 -9.49 9.73
N VAL A 147 10.46 -9.46 9.56
CA VAL A 147 9.77 -9.05 8.34
C VAL A 147 9.47 -7.56 8.39
N VAL A 148 8.99 -7.03 9.53
CA VAL A 148 8.70 -5.61 9.74
C VAL A 148 9.93 -4.75 9.42
N SER A 149 11.11 -5.12 9.92
CA SER A 149 12.37 -4.38 9.69
C SER A 149 12.78 -4.25 8.22
N ARG A 150 12.24 -5.10 7.35
CA ARG A 150 12.53 -5.13 5.90
C ARG A 150 11.32 -4.83 5.02
N ALA A 151 10.17 -4.55 5.62
CA ALA A 151 8.90 -4.44 4.90
C ALA A 151 8.90 -3.32 3.85
N PHE A 152 9.71 -2.28 4.04
CA PHE A 152 9.89 -1.18 3.08
C PHE A 152 11.01 -1.41 2.06
N ASP A 153 11.80 -2.49 2.18
CA ASP A 153 12.85 -2.80 1.22
C ASP A 153 12.25 -3.07 -0.16
N PRO A 154 12.78 -2.48 -1.22
CA PRO A 154 12.35 -2.78 -2.58
C PRO A 154 12.50 -4.28 -2.87
N PHE A 155 11.46 -4.86 -3.50
CA PHE A 155 11.42 -6.28 -3.89
C PHE A 155 11.35 -7.29 -2.74
N PHE A 156 11.31 -6.85 -1.48
CA PHE A 156 11.13 -7.76 -0.36
C PHE A 156 9.69 -8.29 -0.32
N THR A 157 9.55 -9.59 -0.15
CA THR A 157 8.26 -10.27 0.00
C THR A 157 8.45 -11.61 0.70
N THR A 158 7.47 -11.96 1.50
CA THR A 158 7.33 -13.30 2.10
C THR A 158 6.41 -14.22 1.28
N LYS A 159 5.78 -13.67 0.24
CA LYS A 159 4.85 -14.42 -0.63
C LYS A 159 5.62 -15.27 -1.65
N PRO A 160 5.07 -16.42 -2.08
CA PRO A 160 5.65 -17.23 -3.14
C PRO A 160 5.90 -16.44 -4.42
N ILE A 161 6.92 -16.85 -5.18
CA ILE A 161 7.30 -16.19 -6.45
C ILE A 161 6.08 -16.09 -7.37
N GLY A 162 5.72 -14.87 -7.73
CA GLY A 162 4.61 -14.57 -8.65
C GLY A 162 3.26 -14.26 -7.97
N GLN A 163 3.15 -14.32 -6.65
CA GLN A 163 1.91 -14.04 -5.92
C GLN A 163 1.87 -12.67 -5.21
N GLY A 164 2.92 -11.88 -5.29
CA GLY A 164 2.98 -10.56 -4.67
C GLY A 164 3.50 -9.48 -5.61
N THR A 165 3.09 -8.23 -5.37
CA THR A 165 3.62 -7.08 -6.13
C THR A 165 5.06 -6.73 -5.71
N CYS A 166 5.50 -7.15 -4.50
CA CYS A 166 6.81 -6.87 -3.88
C CYS A 166 7.19 -5.37 -3.83
N LEU A 167 6.27 -4.48 -4.20
CA LEU A 167 6.53 -3.04 -4.34
C LEU A 167 5.52 -2.17 -3.56
N GLY A 168 4.46 -2.76 -2.98
CA GLY A 168 3.38 -1.99 -2.37
C GLY A 168 3.87 -1.08 -1.24
N LEU A 169 4.54 -1.62 -0.23
CA LEU A 169 5.06 -0.85 0.92
C LEU A 169 6.24 0.04 0.54
N SER A 170 7.14 -0.41 -0.33
CA SER A 170 8.26 0.41 -0.80
C SER A 170 7.81 1.62 -1.65
N MET A 171 6.69 1.49 -2.39
CA MET A 171 6.09 2.62 -3.13
C MET A 171 5.53 3.69 -2.16
N ILE A 172 4.84 3.27 -1.10
CA ILE A 172 4.34 4.19 -0.07
C ILE A 172 5.52 4.89 0.61
N TYR A 173 6.55 4.16 0.97
CA TYR A 173 7.77 4.73 1.55
C TYR A 173 8.41 5.77 0.61
N GLY A 174 8.52 5.46 -0.69
CA GLY A 174 9.05 6.37 -1.69
C GLY A 174 8.20 7.63 -1.87
N LEU A 175 6.86 7.51 -1.91
CA LEU A 175 5.92 8.62 -1.98
C LEU A 175 6.04 9.53 -0.77
N SER A 176 6.02 8.95 0.43
CA SER A 176 6.11 9.68 1.69
C SER A 176 7.42 10.48 1.75
N LYS A 177 8.56 9.85 1.47
CA LYS A 177 9.88 10.53 1.44
C LYS A 177 9.96 11.67 0.43
N GLN A 178 9.44 11.47 -0.80
CA GLN A 178 9.42 12.51 -1.83
C GLN A 178 8.46 13.66 -1.49
N SER A 179 7.39 13.38 -0.77
CA SER A 179 6.45 14.38 -0.22
C SER A 179 6.97 15.06 1.06
N ARG A 180 8.19 14.76 1.52
CA ARG A 180 8.77 15.20 2.80
C ARG A 180 7.94 14.74 4.00
N GLY A 181 7.26 13.64 3.87
CA GLY A 181 6.49 12.97 4.90
C GLY A 181 7.28 11.86 5.59
N HIS A 182 6.58 11.09 6.39
CA HIS A 182 7.12 9.93 7.09
C HIS A 182 6.10 8.81 7.08
N VAL A 183 6.56 7.58 6.90
CA VAL A 183 5.73 6.40 7.02
C VAL A 183 6.28 5.50 8.12
N SER A 184 5.38 5.02 8.99
CA SER A 184 5.67 4.00 9.99
C SER A 184 4.80 2.78 9.76
N LEU A 185 5.27 1.65 10.26
CA LEU A 185 4.59 0.37 10.18
C LEU A 185 4.66 -0.29 11.54
N ASP A 186 3.51 -0.64 12.07
CA ASP A 186 3.36 -1.41 13.30
C ASP A 186 2.63 -2.72 12.98
N SER A 187 3.20 -3.84 13.40
CA SER A 187 2.62 -5.15 13.11
C SER A 187 3.07 -6.18 14.13
N GLU A 188 2.13 -7.00 14.57
CA GLU A 188 2.36 -8.12 15.49
C GLU A 188 1.66 -9.36 14.97
N VAL A 189 2.34 -10.51 15.06
CA VAL A 189 1.80 -11.79 14.60
C VAL A 189 0.48 -12.10 15.30
N GLY A 190 -0.57 -12.31 14.53
CA GLY A 190 -1.93 -12.60 15.01
C GLY A 190 -2.75 -11.36 15.39
N HIS A 191 -2.22 -10.14 15.31
CA HIS A 191 -2.91 -8.90 15.67
C HIS A 191 -3.11 -7.94 14.49
N GLY A 192 -2.56 -8.28 13.31
CA GLY A 192 -2.69 -7.49 12.09
C GLY A 192 -1.57 -6.49 11.87
N THR A 193 -1.81 -5.53 10.97
CA THR A 193 -0.82 -4.54 10.56
C THR A 193 -1.46 -3.16 10.48
N THR A 194 -0.71 -2.15 10.93
CA THR A 194 -1.06 -0.74 10.79
C THR A 194 0.06 -0.01 10.04
N VAL A 195 -0.29 0.62 8.94
CA VAL A 195 0.59 1.53 8.19
C VAL A 195 0.10 2.96 8.42
N GLN A 196 1.00 3.83 8.85
CA GLN A 196 0.73 5.23 9.15
C GLN A 196 1.58 6.11 8.25
N ASP A 197 0.94 6.92 7.40
CA ASP A 197 1.60 7.87 6.51
C ASP A 197 1.36 9.30 7.02
N TYR A 198 2.42 9.99 7.42
CA TYR A 198 2.43 11.36 7.91
C TYR A 198 2.79 12.29 6.75
N LEU A 199 1.80 12.92 6.18
CA LEU A 199 1.93 13.81 5.04
C LEU A 199 1.97 15.27 5.52
N PRO A 200 2.95 16.08 5.13
CA PRO A 200 3.03 17.47 5.57
C PRO A 200 1.76 18.24 5.20
N ARG A 201 1.28 19.08 6.12
CA ARG A 201 0.21 20.03 5.85
C ARG A 201 0.62 20.97 4.71
N TYR A 202 -0.32 21.24 3.79
CA TYR A 202 -0.15 22.21 2.70
C TYR A 202 -0.25 23.65 3.19
#